data_ff019f24797e80d881392f5c748914b3
#
_entry.id   ff019f24797e80d881392f5c748914b3
#
_cell.length_a   1.000
_cell.length_b   1.000
_cell.length_c   1.000
_cell.angle_alpha   90.00
_cell.angle_beta   90.00
_cell.angle_gamma   90.00
#
_symmetry.space_group_name_H-M   'P 1'
#
loop_
_entity.id
_entity.type
_entity.pdbx_description
1 polymer ?
#
loop_
_entity_poly.entity_id
_entity_poly.type
_entity_poly.pdbx_seq_one_letter_code
_entity_poly.pdbx_strand_id
1 'polypeptide(L)'
;MSVLNTDLAKQLGAETLGARLWRIQPGQASTNHRHRHSAEIYLLLEGTGKLRVDGELVELGPLDSVLVEPGSVRQPFNDTDEDQLWLVVGAPVEPANTLEMDEATLAFIYPDGPKALPPELS
;
A
#
# COMPACT_ATOMS: atom_id res chain seq x y z
N MET A 1 -2.26 15.60 -1.24
CA MET A 1 -0.79 15.56 -1.07
C MET A 1 -0.31 14.13 -1.20
N SER A 2 0.75 13.91 -1.96
CA SER A 2 1.26 12.57 -2.21
C SER A 2 1.99 12.00 -0.99
N VAL A 3 1.87 10.68 -0.78
CA VAL A 3 2.62 9.97 0.24
C VAL A 3 4.10 9.95 -0.13
N LEU A 4 4.97 10.37 0.79
CA LEU A 4 6.41 10.29 0.59
C LEU A 4 6.83 8.84 0.52
N ASN A 5 7.58 8.46 -0.52
CA ASN A 5 7.99 7.08 -0.68
C ASN A 5 9.32 6.98 -1.42
N THR A 6 9.95 5.81 -1.27
CA THR A 6 11.14 5.47 -2.03
C THR A 6 11.03 4.03 -2.53
N ASP A 7 11.44 3.81 -3.78
CA ASP A 7 11.41 2.50 -4.41
C ASP A 7 12.75 1.79 -4.14
N LEU A 8 12.78 1.00 -3.07
CA LEU A 8 13.99 0.29 -2.66
C LEU A 8 14.42 -0.77 -3.68
N ALA A 9 13.45 -1.49 -4.26
CA ALA A 9 13.76 -2.52 -5.24
C ALA A 9 14.49 -1.91 -6.45
N LYS A 10 14.00 -0.77 -6.94
CA LYS A 10 14.64 -0.07 -8.05
C LYS A 10 16.03 0.41 -7.69
N GLN A 11 16.21 1.01 -6.50
CA GLN A 11 17.51 1.49 -6.04
C GLN A 11 18.55 0.38 -5.93
N LEU A 12 18.11 -0.81 -5.51
CA LEU A 12 18.99 -1.97 -5.31
C LEU A 12 19.12 -2.86 -6.54
N GLY A 13 18.38 -2.57 -7.61
CA GLY A 13 18.41 -3.37 -8.82
C GLY A 13 17.72 -4.74 -8.69
N ALA A 14 16.76 -4.86 -7.76
CA ALA A 14 16.00 -6.10 -7.61
C ALA A 14 15.06 -6.28 -8.81
N GLU A 15 15.03 -7.47 -9.38
CA GLU A 15 14.24 -7.78 -10.58
C GLU A 15 13.01 -8.63 -10.29
N THR A 16 13.03 -9.41 -9.21
CA THR A 16 11.99 -10.41 -8.93
C THR A 16 11.06 -10.04 -7.79
N LEU A 17 11.35 -8.97 -7.07
CA LEU A 17 10.48 -8.47 -6.02
C LEU A 17 10.36 -6.95 -6.06
N GLY A 18 9.27 -6.43 -5.51
CA GLY A 18 9.08 -5.02 -5.25
C GLY A 18 9.29 -4.72 -3.78
N ALA A 19 9.81 -3.53 -3.48
CA ALA A 19 9.97 -3.08 -2.11
C ALA A 19 9.92 -1.56 -2.07
N ARG A 20 9.09 -1.02 -1.18
CA ARG A 20 8.93 0.42 -0.98
C ARG A 20 8.94 0.77 0.49
N LEU A 21 9.50 1.93 0.80
CA LEU A 21 9.30 2.60 2.09
C LEU A 21 8.33 3.75 1.88
N TRP A 22 7.33 3.83 2.75
CA TRP A 22 6.37 4.92 2.75
C TRP A 22 6.37 5.64 4.08
N ARG A 23 6.41 6.97 4.04
CA ARG A 23 6.11 7.80 5.19
C ARG A 23 4.70 8.34 5.00
N ILE A 24 3.76 7.82 5.77
CA ILE A 24 2.37 8.26 5.72
C ILE A 24 2.15 9.26 6.84
N GLN A 25 1.92 10.50 6.47
CA GLN A 25 1.70 11.60 7.42
C GLN A 25 0.25 11.62 7.89
N PRO A 26 -0.04 12.33 9.01
CA PRO A 26 -1.42 12.44 9.49
C PRO A 26 -2.40 12.87 8.39
N GLY A 27 -3.53 12.17 8.30
CA GLY A 27 -4.56 12.44 7.30
C GLY A 27 -4.29 11.89 5.91
N GLN A 28 -3.19 11.18 5.70
CA GLN A 28 -2.85 10.58 4.41
C GLN A 28 -3.20 9.10 4.35
N ALA A 29 -3.42 8.62 3.14
CA ALA A 29 -3.58 7.20 2.82
C ALA A 29 -2.79 6.88 1.56
N SER A 30 -2.25 5.68 1.48
CA SER A 30 -1.80 5.12 0.22
C SER A 30 -3.01 4.66 -0.58
N THR A 31 -2.80 4.13 -1.78
CA THR A 31 -3.91 3.79 -2.65
C THR A 31 -4.70 2.58 -2.14
N ASN A 32 -6.01 2.62 -2.36
CA ASN A 32 -6.89 1.47 -2.16
C ASN A 32 -6.78 0.61 -3.43
N HIS A 33 -6.07 -0.53 -3.35
CA HIS A 33 -5.75 -1.30 -4.54
C HIS A 33 -5.64 -2.80 -4.24
N ARG A 34 -5.56 -3.56 -5.31
CA ARG A 34 -5.26 -5.00 -5.26
C ARG A 34 -4.31 -5.35 -6.39
N HIS A 35 -3.68 -6.52 -6.28
CA HIS A 35 -2.79 -7.07 -7.30
C HIS A 35 -3.37 -8.36 -7.87
N ARG A 36 -3.00 -8.69 -9.12
CA ARG A 36 -3.43 -9.94 -9.74
C ARG A 36 -2.64 -11.13 -9.21
N HIS A 37 -1.33 -10.98 -9.06
CA HIS A 37 -0.41 -12.08 -8.77
C HIS A 37 0.50 -11.84 -7.58
N SER A 38 0.76 -10.59 -7.21
CA SER A 38 1.66 -10.25 -6.11
C SER A 38 1.01 -10.47 -4.75
N ALA A 39 1.71 -11.20 -3.89
CA ALA A 39 1.47 -11.15 -2.45
C ALA A 39 2.37 -10.06 -1.86
N GLU A 40 1.90 -9.36 -0.85
CA GLU A 40 2.67 -8.28 -0.21
C GLU A 40 2.70 -8.44 1.29
N ILE A 41 3.87 -8.15 1.89
CA ILE A 41 4.01 -7.99 3.33
C ILE A 41 4.02 -6.50 3.63
N TYR A 42 3.12 -6.07 4.52
CA TYR A 42 3.09 -4.73 5.07
C TYR A 42 3.66 -4.76 6.47
N LEU A 43 4.77 -4.08 6.68
CA LEU A 43 5.45 -3.99 7.97
C LEU A 43 5.46 -2.54 8.43
N LEU A 44 4.91 -2.29 9.61
CA LEU A 44 4.95 -0.96 10.21
C LEU A 44 6.24 -0.82 11.02
N LEU A 45 7.11 0.10 10.62
CA LEU A 45 8.41 0.32 11.29
C LEU A 45 8.31 1.33 12.42
N GLU A 46 7.55 2.41 12.22
CA GLU A 46 7.40 3.49 13.21
C GLU A 46 5.95 3.95 13.26
N GLY A 47 5.52 4.35 14.44
CA GLY A 47 4.18 4.84 14.70
C GLY A 47 3.16 3.73 14.94
N THR A 48 1.89 4.09 14.95
CA THR A 48 0.77 3.15 14.95
C THR A 48 -0.02 3.36 13.67
N GLY A 49 -0.54 2.29 13.09
CA GLY A 49 -1.19 2.38 11.80
C GLY A 49 -2.37 1.46 11.65
N LYS A 50 -3.09 1.69 10.57
CA LYS A 50 -4.24 0.87 10.18
C LYS A 50 -4.12 0.46 8.74
N LEU A 51 -4.51 -0.78 8.47
CA LEU A 51 -4.59 -1.36 7.14
C LEU A 51 -5.98 -1.94 6.97
N ARG A 52 -6.70 -1.46 5.99
CA ARG A 52 -7.97 -2.09 5.62
C ARG A 52 -7.72 -3.14 4.56
N VAL A 53 -8.18 -4.38 4.81
CA VAL A 53 -8.03 -5.51 3.89
C VAL A 53 -9.39 -6.13 3.66
N ASP A 54 -9.88 -6.07 2.42
CA ASP A 54 -11.21 -6.58 2.04
C ASP A 54 -12.32 -6.09 2.98
N GLY A 55 -12.24 -4.80 3.36
CA GLY A 55 -13.20 -4.18 4.25
C GLY A 55 -12.95 -4.39 5.74
N GLU A 56 -12.04 -5.28 6.11
CA GLU A 56 -11.69 -5.51 7.52
C GLU A 56 -10.56 -4.57 7.96
N LEU A 57 -10.69 -4.03 9.15
CA LEU A 57 -9.70 -3.12 9.71
C LEU A 57 -8.69 -3.89 10.56
N VAL A 58 -7.41 -3.73 10.22
CA VAL A 58 -6.29 -4.31 10.98
C VAL A 58 -5.51 -3.17 11.60
N GLU A 59 -5.33 -3.20 12.93
CA GLU A 59 -4.52 -2.22 13.64
C GLU A 59 -3.13 -2.79 13.88
N LEU A 60 -2.09 -1.96 13.63
CA LEU A 60 -0.69 -2.35 13.76
C LEU A 60 0.04 -1.40 14.69
N GLY A 61 0.85 -1.97 15.58
CA GLY A 61 1.88 -1.26 16.31
C GLY A 61 3.24 -1.42 15.64
N PRO A 62 4.30 -0.79 16.17
CA PRO A 62 5.65 -0.91 15.60
C PRO A 62 6.11 -2.36 15.49
N LEU A 63 6.64 -2.72 14.32
CA LEU A 63 7.13 -4.05 13.94
C LEU A 63 6.05 -5.11 13.74
N ASP A 64 4.78 -4.75 13.82
CA ASP A 64 3.70 -5.64 13.38
C ASP A 64 3.66 -5.71 11.86
N SER A 65 3.27 -6.85 11.34
CA SER A 65 3.19 -7.08 9.89
C SER A 65 1.93 -7.85 9.50
N VAL A 66 1.53 -7.66 8.25
CA VAL A 66 0.38 -8.33 7.66
C VAL A 66 0.77 -8.85 6.28
N LEU A 67 0.45 -10.12 6.00
CA LEU A 67 0.55 -10.67 4.65
C LEU A 67 -0.78 -10.45 3.94
N VAL A 68 -0.72 -9.79 2.79
CA VAL A 68 -1.89 -9.55 1.93
C VAL A 68 -1.74 -10.38 0.67
N GLU A 69 -2.70 -11.28 0.44
CA GLU A 69 -2.69 -12.18 -0.71
C GLU A 69 -3.12 -11.45 -1.99
N PRO A 70 -2.78 -12.01 -3.18
CA PRO A 70 -3.29 -11.48 -4.45
C PRO A 70 -4.81 -11.43 -4.45
N GLY A 71 -5.37 -10.40 -5.07
CA GLY A 71 -6.82 -10.24 -5.17
C GLY A 71 -7.48 -9.55 -4.00
N SER A 72 -6.85 -9.49 -2.85
CA SER A 72 -7.39 -8.76 -1.71
C SER A 72 -7.18 -7.25 -1.87
N VAL A 73 -8.23 -6.47 -1.71
CA VAL A 73 -8.18 -5.01 -1.75
C VAL A 73 -7.62 -4.50 -0.44
N ARG A 74 -6.59 -3.64 -0.50
CA ARG A 74 -5.93 -3.12 0.70
C ARG A 74 -5.68 -1.62 0.60
N GLN A 75 -5.65 -0.99 1.76
CA GLN A 75 -5.29 0.42 1.88
C GLN A 75 -4.73 0.71 3.26
N PRO A 76 -3.43 1.05 3.39
CA PRO A 76 -2.90 1.61 4.62
C PRO A 76 -3.22 3.09 4.71
N PHE A 77 -3.51 3.56 5.91
CA PHE A 77 -3.83 4.96 6.13
C PHE A 77 -3.44 5.40 7.53
N ASN A 78 -3.37 6.72 7.71
CA ASN A 78 -2.97 7.35 8.96
C ASN A 78 -4.08 8.30 9.44
N ASP A 79 -4.85 7.85 10.41
CA ASP A 79 -5.86 8.66 11.10
C ASP A 79 -5.37 9.14 12.48
N THR A 80 -4.06 9.10 12.71
CA THR A 80 -3.41 9.58 13.93
C THR A 80 -2.80 10.95 13.72
N ASP A 81 -2.21 11.53 14.77
CA ASP A 81 -1.50 12.81 14.70
C ASP A 81 0.02 12.68 14.58
N GLU A 82 0.52 11.47 14.37
CA GLU A 82 1.94 11.18 14.19
C GLU A 82 2.21 10.53 12.84
N ASP A 83 3.45 10.69 12.33
CA ASP A 83 3.88 10.02 11.11
C ASP A 83 3.97 8.51 11.29
N GLN A 84 3.75 7.78 10.20
CA GLN A 84 3.98 6.34 10.12
C GLN A 84 5.08 6.04 9.12
N LEU A 85 5.93 5.06 9.40
CA LEU A 85 6.91 4.54 8.45
C LEU A 85 6.59 3.07 8.16
N TRP A 86 6.35 2.77 6.89
CA TRP A 86 5.97 1.44 6.42
C TRP A 86 7.02 0.88 5.47
N LEU A 87 7.29 -0.42 5.57
CA LEU A 87 8.00 -1.17 4.56
C LEU A 87 7.02 -2.15 3.92
N VAL A 88 6.93 -2.12 2.59
CA VAL A 88 6.05 -3.01 1.83
C VAL A 88 6.91 -3.78 0.84
N VAL A 89 6.86 -5.11 0.92
CA VAL A 89 7.62 -6.01 0.06
C VAL A 89 6.65 -6.95 -0.63
N GLY A 90 6.77 -7.10 -1.94
CA GLY A 90 5.89 -7.97 -2.70
C GLY A 90 6.58 -8.74 -3.82
N ALA A 91 6.00 -9.87 -4.19
CA ALA A 91 6.46 -10.71 -5.28
C ALA A 91 5.29 -11.53 -5.84
N PRO A 92 5.29 -11.85 -7.14
CA PRO A 92 6.15 -11.31 -8.18
C PRO A 92 5.92 -9.82 -8.43
N VAL A 93 6.84 -9.16 -9.12
CA VAL A 93 6.70 -7.75 -9.46
C VAL A 93 5.54 -7.55 -10.43
N GLU A 94 4.71 -6.55 -10.16
CA GLU A 94 3.65 -6.10 -11.08
C GLU A 94 3.84 -4.62 -11.42
N PRO A 95 3.48 -4.20 -12.66
CA PRO A 95 3.56 -2.80 -13.04
C PRO A 95 2.72 -1.90 -12.11
N ALA A 96 3.30 -0.76 -11.73
CA ALA A 96 2.62 0.20 -10.87
C ALA A 96 2.34 1.54 -11.57
N ASN A 97 2.74 1.69 -12.84
CA ASN A 97 2.56 2.93 -13.59
C ASN A 97 1.16 2.98 -14.21
N THR A 98 0.28 3.79 -13.63
CA THR A 98 -1.11 3.92 -14.09
C THR A 98 -1.24 4.48 -15.51
N LEU A 99 -0.23 5.22 -15.99
CA LEU A 99 -0.23 5.77 -17.34
C LEU A 99 -0.06 4.70 -18.42
N GLU A 100 0.48 3.54 -18.06
CA GLU A 100 0.72 2.41 -18.97
C GLU A 100 -0.35 1.32 -18.87
N MET A 101 -1.32 1.48 -17.95
CA MET A 101 -2.38 0.51 -17.74
C MET A 101 -3.57 0.77 -18.66
N ASP A 102 -4.17 -0.31 -19.20
CA ASP A 102 -5.45 -0.19 -19.89
C ASP A 102 -6.60 -0.02 -18.89
N GLU A 103 -7.80 0.27 -19.40
CA GLU A 103 -8.98 0.50 -18.54
C GLU A 103 -9.34 -0.72 -17.70
N ALA A 104 -9.23 -1.92 -18.25
CA ALA A 104 -9.56 -3.15 -17.53
C ALA A 104 -8.58 -3.40 -16.39
N THR A 105 -7.29 -3.15 -16.61
CA THR A 105 -6.26 -3.28 -15.58
C THR A 105 -6.45 -2.25 -14.48
N LEU A 106 -6.71 -0.99 -14.84
CA LEU A 106 -6.99 0.08 -13.87
C LEU A 106 -8.20 -0.25 -13.01
N ALA A 107 -9.30 -0.73 -13.63
CA ALA A 107 -10.51 -1.08 -12.90
C ALA A 107 -10.30 -2.27 -11.98
N PHE A 108 -9.47 -3.23 -12.36
CA PHE A 108 -9.13 -4.36 -11.50
C PHE A 108 -8.28 -3.92 -10.31
N ILE A 109 -7.20 -3.17 -10.56
CA ILE A 109 -6.22 -2.79 -9.51
C ILE A 109 -6.81 -1.74 -8.57
N TYR A 110 -7.59 -0.78 -9.10
CA TYR A 110 -8.20 0.28 -8.30
C TYR A 110 -9.73 0.17 -8.40
N PRO A 111 -10.36 -0.78 -7.67
CA PRO A 111 -11.80 -1.01 -7.84
C PRO A 111 -12.68 0.20 -7.48
N ASP A 112 -12.18 1.09 -6.61
CA ASP A 112 -12.87 2.33 -6.23
C ASP A 112 -12.17 3.58 -6.77
N GLY A 113 -11.24 3.41 -7.70
CA GLY A 113 -10.44 4.47 -8.29
C GLY A 113 -9.13 4.71 -7.54
N PRO A 114 -8.08 5.26 -8.25
CA PRO A 114 -6.76 5.43 -7.63
C PRO A 114 -6.69 6.53 -6.58
N LYS A 115 -7.75 7.36 -6.44
CA LYS A 115 -7.82 8.46 -5.46
C LYS A 115 -8.77 8.18 -4.31
N ALA A 116 -9.36 6.97 -4.23
CA ALA A 116 -10.29 6.63 -3.17
C ALA A 116 -9.64 6.71 -1.79
N LEU A 117 -10.37 7.27 -0.83
CA LEU A 117 -9.92 7.40 0.56
C LEU A 117 -10.72 6.46 1.46
N PRO A 118 -10.14 6.02 2.60
CA PRO A 118 -10.90 5.26 3.58
C PRO A 118 -11.94 6.15 4.27
N PRO A 119 -13.01 5.56 4.82
CA PRO A 119 -14.04 6.36 5.52
C PRO A 119 -13.49 7.27 6.61
N GLU A 120 -12.43 6.83 7.28
CA GLU A 120 -11.80 7.59 8.37
C GLU A 120 -11.17 8.90 7.92
N LEU A 121 -10.87 9.05 6.64
CA LEU A 121 -10.24 10.24 6.06
C LEU A 121 -11.13 10.98 5.06
N SER A 122 -12.32 10.48 4.81
CA SER A 122 -13.24 11.10 3.85
C SER A 122 -14.28 12.00 4.51
#